data_83b2bbe37fe0509df9c98a72683604ad
#
_entry.id   83b2bbe37fe0509df9c98a72683604ad
#
_cell.length_a   1.000
_cell.length_b   1.000
_cell.length_c   1.000
_cell.angle_alpha   90.00
_cell.angle_beta   90.00
_cell.angle_gamma   90.00
#
_symmetry.space_group_name_H-M   'P 1'
#
loop_
_entity.id
_entity.type
_entity.pdbx_description
1 polymer ?
#
loop_
_entity_poly.entity_id
_entity_poly.type
_entity_poly.pdbx_seq_one_letter_code
_entity_poly.pdbx_strand_id
1 'polypeptide(L)'
;GRSGYQNLITFDMGGTSTDVCMVTEGKAQLTQEYSIDGLPIRIPLIDIHTIGAGGGSVIWVDDGGMLRIGPQSSGADPGPACYGRGGQLPTLTDAHLIRNTVRPEAFLGGRMEIFSDRSRAALQPVAERLGMSLEDAADSAIQLANANVVRAIQLISTERGFDPRDYVLVPFGGA
;
A
#
# COMPACT_ATOMS: atom_id res chain seq x y z
N GLY A 1 11.66 -3.33 -23.19
CA GLY A 1 10.42 -2.59 -23.37
C GLY A 1 10.62 -1.27 -24.13
N ARG A 2 9.53 -0.55 -24.41
CA ARG A 2 9.57 0.72 -25.16
C ARG A 2 10.30 1.85 -24.43
N SER A 3 10.50 1.74 -23.11
CA SER A 3 11.18 2.73 -22.26
C SER A 3 12.70 2.65 -22.28
N GLY A 4 13.28 1.57 -22.83
CA GLY A 4 14.74 1.33 -22.82
C GLY A 4 15.29 0.76 -21.51
N TYR A 5 14.54 0.77 -20.42
CA TYR A 5 14.97 0.17 -19.16
C TYR A 5 14.76 -1.34 -19.18
N GLN A 6 15.78 -2.09 -18.74
CA GLN A 6 15.74 -3.55 -18.71
C GLN A 6 15.58 -4.12 -17.29
N ASN A 7 16.02 -3.37 -16.29
CA ASN A 7 15.91 -3.76 -14.89
C ASN A 7 14.86 -2.90 -14.19
N LEU A 8 13.77 -3.51 -13.77
CA LEU A 8 12.63 -2.82 -13.16
C LEU A 8 12.18 -3.53 -11.90
N ILE A 9 11.73 -2.75 -10.94
CA ILE A 9 10.88 -3.23 -9.85
C ILE A 9 9.51 -2.61 -10.09
N THR A 10 8.52 -3.44 -10.39
CA THR A 10 7.14 -3.00 -10.55
C THR A 10 6.45 -2.97 -9.19
N PHE A 11 5.59 -1.99 -9.01
CA PHE A 11 4.91 -1.73 -7.76
C PHE A 11 3.47 -1.33 -8.06
N ASP A 12 2.56 -2.30 -7.92
CA ASP A 12 1.12 -2.11 -8.14
C ASP A 12 0.40 -1.95 -6.81
N MET A 13 -0.02 -0.73 -6.48
CA MET A 13 -0.75 -0.46 -5.25
C MET A 13 -2.23 -0.26 -5.54
N GLY A 14 -3.01 -1.23 -5.13
CA GLY A 14 -4.47 -1.17 -5.16
C GLY A 14 -5.08 -0.69 -3.84
N GLY A 15 -6.41 -0.78 -3.73
CA GLY A 15 -7.11 -0.43 -2.50
C GLY A 15 -6.82 -1.39 -1.34
N THR A 16 -6.53 -2.67 -1.62
CA THR A 16 -6.41 -3.71 -0.60
C THR A 16 -4.98 -4.22 -0.43
N SER A 17 -4.24 -4.34 -1.53
CA SER A 17 -2.92 -4.96 -1.56
C SER A 17 -1.96 -4.17 -2.44
N THR A 18 -0.69 -4.51 -2.28
CA THR A 18 0.39 -4.05 -3.14
C THR A 18 1.15 -5.25 -3.66
N ASP A 19 1.30 -5.32 -4.97
CA ASP A 19 2.03 -6.36 -5.67
C ASP A 19 3.38 -5.83 -6.16
N VAL A 20 4.45 -6.55 -5.82
CA VAL A 20 5.81 -6.19 -6.22
C VAL A 20 6.40 -7.32 -7.05
N CYS A 21 7.01 -6.99 -8.18
CA CYS A 21 7.66 -7.95 -9.06
C CYS A 21 8.98 -7.38 -9.61
N MET A 22 9.96 -8.25 -9.81
CA MET A 22 11.21 -7.88 -10.45
C MET A 22 11.26 -8.31 -11.92
N VAL A 23 11.78 -7.41 -12.75
CA VAL A 23 12.13 -7.65 -14.13
C VAL A 23 13.63 -7.43 -14.28
N THR A 24 14.38 -8.45 -14.67
CA THR A 24 15.82 -8.40 -14.87
C THR A 24 16.12 -8.72 -16.33
N GLU A 25 16.92 -7.88 -16.98
CA GLU A 25 17.27 -8.03 -18.42
C GLU A 25 16.04 -8.14 -19.32
N GLY A 26 14.97 -7.39 -18.97
CA GLY A 26 13.72 -7.38 -19.71
C GLY A 26 12.81 -8.60 -19.52
N LYS A 27 13.14 -9.50 -18.59
CA LYS A 27 12.38 -10.71 -18.28
C LYS A 27 11.88 -10.68 -16.85
N ALA A 28 10.57 -10.97 -16.65
CA ALA A 28 10.02 -11.14 -15.31
C ALA A 28 10.67 -12.36 -14.64
N GLN A 29 10.96 -12.23 -13.34
CA GLN A 29 11.47 -13.35 -12.55
C GLN A 29 10.38 -14.42 -12.42
N LEU A 30 10.79 -15.69 -12.50
CA LEU A 30 9.89 -16.83 -12.36
C LEU A 30 10.20 -17.59 -11.08
N THR A 31 9.15 -18.08 -10.42
CA THR A 31 9.24 -19.00 -9.28
C THR A 31 8.58 -20.33 -9.62
N GLN A 32 9.06 -21.40 -9.00
CA GLN A 32 8.40 -22.73 -9.00
C GLN A 32 7.93 -23.09 -7.57
N GLU A 33 8.18 -22.21 -6.62
CA GLU A 33 7.79 -22.40 -5.21
C GLU A 33 6.45 -21.71 -4.95
N TYR A 34 5.39 -22.28 -5.47
CA TYR A 34 4.04 -21.80 -5.23
C TYR A 34 3.17 -22.91 -4.64
N SER A 35 2.29 -22.55 -3.71
CA SER A 35 1.31 -23.49 -3.14
C SER A 35 -0.08 -22.87 -3.11
N ILE A 36 -1.10 -23.66 -3.41
CA ILE A 36 -2.51 -23.30 -3.21
C ILE A 36 -3.06 -24.27 -2.16
N ASP A 37 -3.62 -23.73 -1.08
CA ASP A 37 -4.17 -24.52 0.05
C ASP A 37 -3.20 -25.60 0.57
N GLY A 38 -1.89 -25.27 0.60
CA GLY A 38 -0.84 -26.18 1.05
C GLY A 38 -0.38 -27.22 0.02
N LEU A 39 -0.97 -27.23 -1.17
CA LEU A 39 -0.58 -28.12 -2.26
C LEU A 39 0.46 -27.44 -3.16
N PRO A 40 1.68 -27.99 -3.30
CA PRO A 40 2.73 -27.39 -4.12
C PRO A 40 2.37 -27.48 -5.61
N ILE A 41 2.45 -26.33 -6.28
CA ILE A 41 2.26 -26.22 -7.73
C ILE A 41 3.64 -26.01 -8.36
N ARG A 42 4.06 -26.95 -9.21
CA ARG A 42 5.37 -26.92 -9.86
C ARG A 42 5.29 -26.48 -11.33
N ILE A 43 4.70 -25.32 -11.55
CA ILE A 43 4.71 -24.66 -12.86
C ILE A 43 5.47 -23.33 -12.75
N PRO A 44 6.18 -22.87 -13.79
CA PRO A 44 6.80 -21.56 -13.77
C PRO A 44 5.71 -20.50 -13.70
N LEU A 45 5.68 -19.72 -12.61
CA LEU A 45 4.80 -18.57 -12.41
C LEU A 45 5.64 -17.32 -12.29
N ILE A 46 5.09 -16.18 -12.67
CA ILE A 46 5.75 -14.89 -12.38
C ILE A 46 5.84 -14.74 -10.87
N ASP A 47 7.03 -14.43 -10.40
CA ASP A 47 7.31 -14.23 -8.99
C ASP A 47 6.80 -12.87 -8.53
N ILE A 48 5.60 -12.85 -8.01
CA ILE A 48 4.92 -11.67 -7.47
C ILE A 48 4.85 -11.81 -5.95
N HIS A 49 5.37 -10.81 -5.25
CA HIS A 49 5.23 -10.72 -3.80
C HIS A 49 4.11 -9.75 -3.46
N THR A 50 3.07 -10.26 -2.83
CA THR A 50 1.89 -9.48 -2.42
C THR A 50 1.96 -9.16 -0.94
N ILE A 51 1.78 -7.89 -0.59
CA ILE A 51 1.60 -7.45 0.80
C ILE A 51 0.18 -6.90 1.01
N GLY A 52 -0.39 -7.18 2.16
CA GLY A 52 -1.72 -6.68 2.57
C GLY A 52 -1.64 -5.21 3.01
N ALA A 53 -1.10 -4.36 2.15
CA ALA A 53 -1.02 -2.92 2.36
C ALA A 53 -1.46 -2.22 1.08
N GLY A 54 -2.55 -1.49 1.13
CA GLY A 54 -3.12 -0.72 0.03
C GLY A 54 -3.77 0.56 0.54
N GLY A 55 -4.35 1.36 -0.35
CA GLY A 55 -4.99 2.62 0.02
C GLY A 55 -6.13 2.46 1.05
N GLY A 56 -6.86 1.35 1.00
CA GLY A 56 -7.93 1.01 1.95
C GLY A 56 -7.47 0.29 3.21
N SER A 57 -6.16 0.06 3.41
CA SER A 57 -5.64 -0.58 4.62
C SER A 57 -5.97 0.25 5.86
N VAL A 58 -6.59 -0.41 6.84
CA VAL A 58 -7.08 0.24 8.07
C VAL A 58 -5.92 0.59 8.97
N ILE A 59 -5.94 1.80 9.50
CA ILE A 59 -5.00 2.33 10.50
C ILE A 59 -5.61 2.10 11.89
N TRP A 60 -4.85 1.48 12.80
CA TRP A 60 -5.32 1.17 14.14
C TRP A 60 -4.18 1.11 15.15
N VAL A 61 -4.51 1.07 16.43
CA VAL A 61 -3.53 0.95 17.51
C VAL A 61 -3.78 -0.37 18.23
N ASP A 62 -2.74 -1.19 18.37
CA ASP A 62 -2.84 -2.48 19.05
C ASP A 62 -2.92 -2.32 20.58
N ASP A 63 -3.08 -3.44 21.29
CA ASP A 63 -3.18 -3.45 22.77
C ASP A 63 -1.90 -2.98 23.47
N GLY A 64 -0.77 -3.06 22.79
CA GLY A 64 0.52 -2.54 23.22
C GLY A 64 0.72 -1.04 22.99
N GLY A 65 -0.29 -0.35 22.40
CA GLY A 65 -0.20 1.08 22.06
C GLY A 65 0.59 1.38 20.79
N MET A 66 0.87 0.37 19.96
CA MET A 66 1.64 0.54 18.72
C MET A 66 0.72 0.79 17.53
N LEU A 67 1.11 1.75 16.68
CA LEU A 67 0.44 2.01 15.42
C LEU A 67 0.59 0.81 14.48
N ARG A 68 -0.52 0.42 13.85
CA ARG A 68 -0.60 -0.67 12.87
C ARG A 68 -1.33 -0.24 11.61
N ILE A 69 -0.99 -0.86 10.50
CA ILE A 69 -1.68 -0.71 9.22
C ILE A 69 -2.01 -2.10 8.68
N GLY A 70 -3.29 -2.30 8.33
CA GLY A 70 -3.76 -3.61 7.90
C GLY A 70 -3.63 -4.68 8.99
N PRO A 71 -3.72 -5.97 8.64
CA PRO A 71 -4.02 -6.51 7.32
C PRO A 71 -5.45 -6.25 6.84
N GLN A 72 -6.33 -5.75 7.73
CA GLN A 72 -7.71 -5.41 7.37
C GLN A 72 -7.75 -4.26 6.38
N SER A 73 -8.57 -4.41 5.35
CA SER A 73 -8.88 -3.35 4.38
C SER A 73 -10.35 -2.98 4.45
N SER A 74 -10.67 -1.71 4.30
CA SER A 74 -12.05 -1.24 4.13
C SER A 74 -12.62 -1.54 2.74
N GLY A 75 -11.79 -2.10 1.84
CA GLY A 75 -12.20 -2.41 0.47
C GLY A 75 -12.60 -1.19 -0.34
N ALA A 76 -13.45 -1.42 -1.33
CA ALA A 76 -14.04 -0.35 -2.15
C ALA A 76 -15.42 0.07 -1.64
N ASP A 77 -16.09 -0.79 -0.89
CA ASP A 77 -17.39 -0.59 -0.28
C ASP A 77 -17.37 -1.16 1.16
N PRO A 78 -17.61 -0.34 2.19
CA PRO A 78 -17.86 1.12 2.14
C PRO A 78 -16.62 1.95 1.75
N GLY A 79 -15.42 1.37 1.77
CA GLY A 79 -14.17 2.03 1.44
C GLY A 79 -13.64 2.96 2.54
N PRO A 80 -12.60 3.76 2.22
CA PRO A 80 -12.07 4.81 3.07
C PRO A 80 -13.14 5.76 3.61
N ALA A 81 -12.96 6.30 4.82
CA ALA A 81 -13.92 7.21 5.44
C ALA A 81 -14.20 8.44 4.55
N CYS A 82 -13.18 8.94 3.88
CA CYS A 82 -13.31 10.08 2.96
C CYS A 82 -14.22 9.82 1.76
N TYR A 83 -14.53 8.57 1.41
CA TYR A 83 -15.42 8.29 0.28
C TYR A 83 -16.89 8.63 0.57
N GLY A 84 -17.24 8.82 1.83
CA GLY A 84 -18.60 9.21 2.20
C GLY A 84 -19.67 8.14 2.01
N ARG A 85 -19.24 6.88 1.85
CA ARG A 85 -20.12 5.71 1.60
C ARG A 85 -20.44 4.91 2.86
N GLY A 86 -20.22 5.48 4.03
CA GLY A 86 -20.47 4.84 5.32
C GLY A 86 -19.25 4.21 5.98
N GLY A 87 -18.06 4.26 5.37
CA GLY A 87 -16.80 3.90 5.99
C GLY A 87 -16.52 4.79 7.22
N GLN A 88 -16.14 4.17 8.33
CA GLN A 88 -15.86 4.87 9.59
C GLN A 88 -14.43 4.64 10.10
N LEU A 89 -13.76 3.62 9.58
CA LEU A 89 -12.39 3.31 9.97
C LEU A 89 -11.40 4.16 9.16
N PRO A 90 -10.36 4.70 9.81
CA PRO A 90 -9.33 5.45 9.11
C PRO A 90 -8.48 4.52 8.26
N THR A 91 -8.15 4.96 7.06
CA THR A 91 -7.34 4.21 6.10
C THR A 91 -6.12 5.00 5.67
N LEU A 92 -5.21 4.35 4.95
CA LEU A 92 -4.05 5.02 4.37
C LEU A 92 -4.46 6.15 3.41
N THR A 93 -5.54 5.98 2.63
CA THR A 93 -6.11 7.06 1.79
C THR A 93 -6.53 8.26 2.63
N ASP A 94 -7.16 8.03 3.80
CA ASP A 94 -7.54 9.11 4.72
C ASP A 94 -6.32 9.86 5.26
N ALA A 95 -5.25 9.15 5.61
CA ALA A 95 -3.99 9.76 6.05
C ALA A 95 -3.36 10.63 4.94
N HIS A 96 -3.34 10.15 3.71
CA HIS A 96 -2.86 10.91 2.56
C HIS A 96 -3.71 12.16 2.28
N LEU A 97 -5.03 12.09 2.50
CA LEU A 97 -5.92 13.23 2.34
C LEU A 97 -5.68 14.28 3.43
N ILE A 98 -5.47 13.87 4.69
CA ILE A 98 -5.12 14.78 5.79
C ILE A 98 -3.80 15.51 5.51
N ARG A 99 -2.82 14.82 4.89
CA ARG A 99 -1.51 15.40 4.53
C ARG A 99 -1.52 16.15 3.21
N ASN A 100 -2.66 16.28 2.53
CA ASN A 100 -2.81 16.92 1.23
C ASN A 100 -1.90 16.33 0.13
N THR A 101 -1.49 15.07 0.25
CA THR A 101 -0.78 14.33 -0.80
C THR A 101 -1.75 13.80 -1.86
N VAL A 102 -3.01 13.60 -1.46
CA VAL A 102 -4.14 13.38 -2.37
C VAL A 102 -4.96 14.66 -2.42
N ARG A 103 -5.22 15.16 -3.63
CA ARG A 103 -6.00 16.39 -3.85
C ARG A 103 -7.47 16.05 -4.08
N PRO A 104 -8.39 16.55 -3.22
CA PRO A 104 -9.81 16.22 -3.33
C PRO A 104 -10.40 16.55 -4.71
N GLU A 105 -10.04 17.71 -5.24
CA GLU A 105 -10.55 18.22 -6.52
C GLU A 105 -10.09 17.43 -7.74
N ALA A 106 -8.99 16.67 -7.60
CA ALA A 106 -8.40 15.88 -8.68
C ALA A 106 -8.61 14.37 -8.50
N PHE A 107 -9.29 13.94 -7.44
CA PHE A 107 -9.44 12.52 -7.15
C PHE A 107 -10.19 11.79 -8.27
N LEU A 108 -9.60 10.71 -8.78
CA LEU A 108 -10.09 10.00 -9.96
C LEU A 108 -10.37 10.92 -11.17
N GLY A 109 -9.54 11.95 -11.36
CA GLY A 109 -9.76 12.94 -12.42
C GLY A 109 -10.97 13.84 -12.19
N GLY A 110 -11.31 14.11 -10.92
CA GLY A 110 -12.46 14.93 -10.51
C GLY A 110 -13.82 14.22 -10.60
N ARG A 111 -13.83 12.90 -10.84
CA ARG A 111 -15.07 12.12 -11.01
C ARG A 111 -15.65 11.63 -9.68
N MET A 112 -14.92 11.75 -8.59
CA MET A 112 -15.37 11.33 -7.27
C MET A 112 -15.04 12.41 -6.25
N GLU A 113 -16.08 12.87 -5.55
CA GLU A 113 -15.92 13.74 -4.39
C GLU A 113 -15.44 12.95 -3.19
N ILE A 114 -14.46 13.51 -2.46
CA ILE A 114 -13.95 12.95 -1.19
C ILE A 114 -13.93 14.03 -0.10
N PHE A 115 -14.12 13.61 1.14
CA PHE A 115 -14.44 14.46 2.28
C PHE A 115 -13.33 14.43 3.34
N SER A 116 -12.53 15.50 3.43
CA SER A 116 -11.43 15.61 4.40
C SER A 116 -11.88 15.64 5.85
N ASP A 117 -13.07 16.19 6.14
CA ASP A 117 -13.66 16.19 7.48
C ASP A 117 -13.92 14.78 7.99
N ARG A 118 -14.34 13.87 7.12
CA ARG A 118 -14.55 12.45 7.46
C ARG A 118 -13.25 11.72 7.74
N SER A 119 -12.19 11.99 6.97
CA SER A 119 -10.86 11.46 7.26
C SER A 119 -10.36 11.90 8.63
N ARG A 120 -10.52 13.19 8.93
CA ARG A 120 -10.14 13.76 10.23
C ARG A 120 -10.90 13.11 11.38
N ALA A 121 -12.22 13.00 11.25
CA ALA A 121 -13.07 12.37 12.27
C ALA A 121 -12.70 10.89 12.48
N ALA A 122 -12.39 10.16 11.40
CA ALA A 122 -12.02 8.75 11.48
C ALA A 122 -10.63 8.52 12.13
N LEU A 123 -9.63 9.38 11.83
CA LEU A 123 -8.26 9.22 12.36
C LEU A 123 -8.10 9.81 13.77
N GLN A 124 -8.98 10.71 14.20
CA GLN A 124 -8.90 11.39 15.50
C GLN A 124 -8.76 10.43 16.69
N PRO A 125 -9.55 9.34 16.82
CA PRO A 125 -9.39 8.38 17.94
C PRO A 125 -8.02 7.67 17.95
N VAL A 126 -7.42 7.46 16.78
CA VAL A 126 -6.08 6.87 16.66
C VAL A 126 -5.03 7.86 17.17
N ALA A 127 -5.11 9.12 16.75
CA ALA A 127 -4.20 10.19 17.18
C ALA A 127 -4.26 10.39 18.71
N GLU A 128 -5.45 10.44 19.29
CA GLU A 128 -5.67 10.55 20.73
C GLU A 128 -5.06 9.38 21.50
N ARG A 129 -5.26 8.15 21.03
CA ARG A 129 -4.69 6.95 21.66
C ARG A 129 -3.16 6.91 21.61
N LEU A 130 -2.57 7.51 20.57
CA LEU A 130 -1.11 7.65 20.43
C LEU A 130 -0.55 8.88 21.17
N GLY A 131 -1.40 9.80 21.65
CA GLY A 131 -0.96 11.06 22.26
C GLY A 131 -0.28 12.00 21.26
N MET A 132 -0.67 11.95 19.99
CA MET A 132 -0.09 12.71 18.88
C MET A 132 -1.10 13.72 18.30
N SER A 133 -0.58 14.70 17.55
CA SER A 133 -1.45 15.49 16.67
C SER A 133 -2.02 14.62 15.55
N LEU A 134 -3.13 15.06 14.95
CA LEU A 134 -3.76 14.35 13.85
C LEU A 134 -2.82 14.23 12.65
N GLU A 135 -2.08 15.29 12.36
CA GLU A 135 -1.11 15.36 11.29
C GLU A 135 0.08 14.42 11.53
N ASP A 136 0.59 14.34 12.77
CA ASP A 136 1.69 13.42 13.11
C ASP A 136 1.24 11.96 13.07
N ALA A 137 0.00 11.67 13.46
CA ALA A 137 -0.57 10.33 13.35
C ALA A 137 -0.71 9.91 11.87
N ALA A 138 -1.15 10.83 11.00
CA ALA A 138 -1.22 10.59 9.56
C ALA A 138 0.16 10.37 8.95
N ASP A 139 1.15 11.19 9.30
CA ASP A 139 2.54 11.01 8.84
C ASP A 139 3.13 9.68 9.30
N SER A 140 2.93 9.33 10.57
CA SER A 140 3.41 8.06 11.13
C SER A 140 2.81 6.85 10.40
N ALA A 141 1.53 6.92 10.06
CA ALA A 141 0.86 5.89 9.27
C ALA A 141 1.48 5.77 7.87
N ILE A 142 1.68 6.89 7.17
CA ILE A 142 2.31 6.89 5.84
C ILE A 142 3.74 6.34 5.90
N GLN A 143 4.53 6.74 6.90
CA GLN A 143 5.89 6.23 7.09
C GLN A 143 5.91 4.71 7.34
N LEU A 144 4.98 4.21 8.17
CA LEU A 144 4.85 2.77 8.43
C LEU A 144 4.44 2.00 7.15
N ALA A 145 3.52 2.53 6.36
CA ALA A 145 3.17 1.94 5.06
C ALA A 145 4.37 1.89 4.12
N ASN A 146 5.14 2.97 4.03
CA ASN A 146 6.35 3.03 3.22
C ASN A 146 7.40 2.00 3.69
N ALA A 147 7.58 1.84 5.01
CA ALA A 147 8.48 0.82 5.55
C ALA A 147 8.05 -0.60 5.16
N ASN A 148 6.76 -0.91 5.17
CA ASN A 148 6.22 -2.20 4.71
C ASN A 148 6.51 -2.44 3.21
N VAL A 149 6.38 -1.40 2.39
CA VAL A 149 6.72 -1.45 0.96
C VAL A 149 8.21 -1.68 0.75
N VAL A 150 9.06 -0.93 1.46
CA VAL A 150 10.52 -1.12 1.38
C VAL A 150 10.90 -2.54 1.75
N ARG A 151 10.29 -3.11 2.80
CA ARG A 151 10.51 -4.51 3.18
C ARG A 151 10.09 -5.49 2.07
N ALA A 152 8.95 -5.26 1.43
CA ALA A 152 8.51 -6.09 0.30
C ALA A 152 9.51 -6.06 -0.87
N ILE A 153 10.03 -4.88 -1.19
CA ILE A 153 11.08 -4.73 -2.21
C ILE A 153 12.35 -5.47 -1.80
N GLN A 154 12.76 -5.40 -0.54
CA GLN A 154 13.93 -6.11 -0.03
C GLN A 154 13.80 -7.63 -0.16
N LEU A 155 12.63 -8.18 0.13
CA LEU A 155 12.34 -9.62 0.01
C LEU A 155 12.53 -10.15 -1.41
N ILE A 156 12.19 -9.37 -2.42
CA ILE A 156 12.34 -9.78 -3.83
C ILE A 156 13.70 -9.38 -4.43
N SER A 157 14.44 -8.49 -3.79
CA SER A 157 15.73 -7.98 -4.30
C SER A 157 16.92 -8.39 -3.41
N THR A 158 17.17 -7.66 -2.33
CA THR A 158 18.37 -7.82 -1.49
C THR A 158 18.48 -9.22 -0.88
N GLU A 159 17.38 -9.81 -0.44
CA GLU A 159 17.40 -11.17 0.13
C GLU A 159 17.67 -12.24 -0.93
N ARG A 160 17.57 -11.89 -2.21
CA ARG A 160 17.91 -12.76 -3.35
C ARG A 160 19.22 -12.39 -4.04
N GLY A 161 19.99 -11.47 -3.44
CA GLY A 161 21.31 -11.06 -3.93
C GLY A 161 21.29 -10.00 -5.04
N PHE A 162 20.15 -9.34 -5.25
CA PHE A 162 20.03 -8.22 -6.19
C PHE A 162 20.14 -6.87 -5.45
N ASP A 163 20.86 -5.91 -6.01
CA ASP A 163 20.89 -4.54 -5.49
C ASP A 163 19.72 -3.74 -6.09
N PRO A 164 18.74 -3.30 -5.28
CA PRO A 164 17.60 -2.55 -5.81
C PRO A 164 17.99 -1.20 -6.45
N ARG A 165 19.20 -0.68 -6.20
CA ARG A 165 19.73 0.54 -6.82
C ARG A 165 20.06 0.36 -8.30
N ASP A 166 20.21 -0.87 -8.77
CA ASP A 166 20.42 -1.20 -10.18
C ASP A 166 19.11 -1.31 -10.98
N TYR A 167 17.97 -1.04 -10.32
CA TYR A 167 16.63 -1.17 -10.88
C TYR A 167 15.88 0.16 -10.86
N VAL A 168 15.02 0.35 -11.84
CA VAL A 168 14.09 1.49 -11.87
C VAL A 168 12.78 1.05 -11.23
N LEU A 169 12.33 1.80 -10.23
CA LEU A 169 11.02 1.60 -9.62
C LEU A 169 9.93 2.14 -10.55
N VAL A 170 8.93 1.31 -10.84
CA VAL A 170 7.79 1.64 -11.69
C VAL A 170 6.51 1.51 -10.87
N PRO A 171 6.06 2.60 -10.21
CA PRO A 171 4.82 2.59 -9.47
C PRO A 171 3.63 2.73 -10.41
N PHE A 172 2.57 1.99 -10.15
CA PHE A 172 1.26 2.11 -10.78
C PHE A 172 0.18 1.54 -9.85
N GLY A 173 -1.07 1.58 -10.26
CA GLY A 173 -2.21 1.12 -9.49
C GLY A 173 -3.26 2.20 -9.30
N GLY A 174 -4.27 1.91 -8.49
CA GLY A 174 -5.43 2.79 -8.26
C GLY A 174 -5.43 3.49 -6.89
N ALA A 175 -4.39 3.30 -6.10
CA ALA A 175 -4.28 3.91 -4.77
C ALA A 175 -3.30 5.08 -4.76
#